data_1701d9b8160df9c320e398ea3597a581
#
_entry.id   1701d9b8160df9c320e398ea3597a581
#
_cell.length_a   1.000
_cell.length_b   1.000
_cell.length_c   1.000
_cell.angle_alpha   90.00
_cell.angle_beta   90.00
_cell.angle_gamma   90.00
#
_symmetry.space_group_name_H-M   'P 1'
#
loop_
_entity.id
_entity.type
_entity.pdbx_description
1 polymer ?
#
loop_
_entity_poly.entity_id
_entity_poly.type
_entity_poly.pdbx_seq_one_letter_code
_entity_poly.pdbx_strand_id
1 'polypeptide(L)'
;MASLGVALHGVRLNLHSEHAPLMDYVREHLGGAAGPATTPLADADLEVRCLWTEGELDDHASPALLLSESPPVGPLERIGKRMLGSADELLWLDPQRMLGLQLRVRRRERGWEFIVAYRYHPGAKHRHDAQEYEYKKFFSLMSYLVHYPVFWHLERTRGFVLVHAAALGTGMGAVLVGGLGGVGKTTLSMALSRQPGFTLGAENLSLTDGATVLPVHEPIRLDPRSLELLGEMRGLTPMRFPSGLKEKHLFHVRPADSDPPWAPRALYLPHFSERRVTRLSPGEAAERFMAMNRLTLEVDDYVWFASALDLHWPSPGLTARRTSVVEALTRRAACFDLGVDPTAGVAAAVADVLGSLD
;
A
#
# COMPACT_ATOMS: atom_id res chain seq x y z
N MET A 1 -20.44 17.51 2.59
CA MET A 1 -19.25 16.73 2.16
C MET A 1 -18.19 16.86 3.25
N ALA A 2 -17.76 15.73 3.84
CA ALA A 2 -16.66 15.72 4.81
C ALA A 2 -15.32 15.77 4.07
N SER A 3 -14.30 16.36 4.70
CA SER A 3 -12.99 16.54 4.09
C SER A 3 -11.87 16.18 5.09
N LEU A 4 -10.79 15.61 4.58
CA LEU A 4 -9.59 15.27 5.33
C LEU A 4 -8.36 15.76 4.57
N GLY A 5 -7.46 16.47 5.23
CA GLY A 5 -6.13 16.76 4.72
C GLY A 5 -5.13 15.71 5.21
N VAL A 6 -4.36 15.12 4.33
CA VAL A 6 -3.37 14.07 4.63
C VAL A 6 -2.03 14.46 4.06
N ALA A 7 -0.96 14.36 4.86
CA ALA A 7 0.41 14.55 4.41
C ALA A 7 1.18 13.24 4.56
N LEU A 8 1.56 12.62 3.45
CA LEU A 8 2.31 11.36 3.42
C LEU A 8 3.59 11.56 2.63
N HIS A 9 4.73 11.39 3.28
CA HIS A 9 6.06 11.51 2.65
C HIS A 9 6.25 12.82 1.87
N GLY A 10 5.65 13.91 2.38
CA GLY A 10 5.70 15.23 1.75
C GLY A 10 4.77 15.41 0.54
N VAL A 11 3.90 14.45 0.24
CA VAL A 11 2.76 14.61 -0.67
C VAL A 11 1.56 15.08 0.13
N ARG A 12 0.91 16.14 -0.34
CA ARG A 12 -0.27 16.76 0.28
C ARG A 12 -1.52 16.30 -0.47
N LEU A 13 -2.39 15.58 0.21
CA LEU A 13 -3.62 15.02 -0.35
C LEU A 13 -4.83 15.55 0.40
N ASN A 14 -5.84 16.00 -0.31
CA ASN A 14 -7.17 16.24 0.23
C ASN A 14 -8.12 15.11 -0.20
N LEU A 15 -8.82 14.53 0.76
CA LEU A 15 -9.86 13.54 0.51
C LEU A 15 -11.24 14.10 0.88
N HIS A 16 -12.20 13.93 -0.01
CA HIS A 16 -13.58 14.41 0.14
C HIS A 16 -14.57 13.27 -0.08
N SER A 17 -15.56 13.13 0.80
CA SER A 17 -16.70 12.23 0.60
C SER A 17 -17.92 12.68 1.40
N GLU A 18 -19.11 12.30 0.95
CA GLU A 18 -20.36 12.44 1.72
C GLU A 18 -20.64 11.21 2.59
N HIS A 19 -19.95 10.11 2.33
CA HIS A 19 -20.13 8.86 3.07
C HIS A 19 -19.34 8.88 4.38
N ALA A 20 -20.02 9.25 5.47
CA ALA A 20 -19.40 9.42 6.78
C ALA A 20 -18.68 8.15 7.29
N PRO A 21 -19.25 6.92 7.20
CA PRO A 21 -18.57 5.71 7.66
C PRO A 21 -17.23 5.46 6.96
N LEU A 22 -17.13 5.76 5.66
CA LEU A 22 -15.86 5.68 4.93
C LEU A 22 -14.83 6.69 5.46
N MET A 23 -15.27 7.92 5.72
CA MET A 23 -14.37 8.96 6.22
C MET A 23 -13.86 8.65 7.64
N ASP A 24 -14.68 8.05 8.48
CA ASP A 24 -14.28 7.56 9.80
C ASP A 24 -13.28 6.41 9.68
N TYR A 25 -13.53 5.48 8.76
CA TYR A 25 -12.58 4.40 8.46
C TYR A 25 -11.21 4.94 7.98
N VAL A 26 -11.21 5.92 7.08
CA VAL A 26 -9.95 6.54 6.59
C VAL A 26 -9.17 7.19 7.75
N ARG A 27 -9.85 7.88 8.68
CA ARG A 27 -9.20 8.44 9.86
C ARG A 27 -8.58 7.36 10.74
N GLU A 28 -9.31 6.28 10.99
CA GLU A 28 -8.82 5.14 11.76
C GLU A 28 -7.60 4.49 11.08
N HIS A 29 -7.70 4.23 9.78
CA HIS A 29 -6.65 3.58 8.99
C HIS A 29 -5.36 4.41 8.96
N LEU A 30 -5.47 5.73 8.80
CA LEU A 30 -4.34 6.66 8.75
C LEU A 30 -3.93 7.22 10.11
N GLY A 31 -4.68 6.93 11.17
CA GLY A 31 -4.46 7.49 12.51
C GLY A 31 -3.10 7.19 13.12
N GLY A 32 -2.36 6.21 12.54
CA GLY A 32 -0.96 5.95 12.85
C GLY A 32 0.03 6.83 12.09
N ALA A 33 -0.35 7.42 10.94
CA ALA A 33 0.58 8.00 9.97
C ALA A 33 0.76 9.53 9.99
N ALA A 34 0.30 10.25 10.96
CA ALA A 34 0.11 11.69 11.09
C ALA A 34 -1.40 11.95 11.03
N GLY A 35 -2.00 12.21 12.16
CA GLY A 35 -3.45 12.34 12.27
C GLY A 35 -4.01 13.26 11.17
N PRO A 36 -4.92 12.75 10.33
CA PRO A 36 -5.42 13.53 9.21
C PRO A 36 -6.05 14.82 9.73
N ALA A 37 -5.63 15.95 9.20
CA ALA A 37 -6.22 17.23 9.53
C ALA A 37 -7.71 17.18 9.16
N THR A 38 -8.58 17.65 10.05
CA THR A 38 -10.02 17.72 9.78
C THR A 38 -10.38 18.80 8.75
N THR A 39 -9.40 19.59 8.33
CA THR A 39 -9.53 20.64 7.32
C THR A 39 -8.67 20.32 6.10
N PRO A 40 -9.11 20.65 4.89
CA PRO A 40 -8.30 20.53 3.70
C PRO A 40 -7.00 21.31 3.81
N LEU A 41 -5.93 20.73 3.23
CA LEU A 41 -4.63 21.39 3.12
C LEU A 41 -4.67 22.41 1.98
N ALA A 42 -4.14 23.60 2.20
CA ALA A 42 -3.90 24.53 1.10
C ALA A 42 -2.86 23.95 0.12
N ASP A 43 -2.96 24.24 -1.17
CA ASP A 43 -2.00 23.80 -2.21
C ASP A 43 -1.73 22.30 -2.23
N ALA A 44 -2.77 21.46 -2.15
CA ALA A 44 -2.63 20.02 -2.22
C ALA A 44 -2.13 19.57 -3.61
N ASP A 45 -1.20 18.61 -3.60
CA ASP A 45 -0.70 17.95 -4.81
C ASP A 45 -1.77 17.05 -5.44
N LEU A 46 -2.62 16.49 -4.59
CA LEU A 46 -3.68 15.53 -4.96
C LEU A 46 -5.00 15.92 -4.33
N GLU A 47 -6.03 16.05 -5.16
CA GLU A 47 -7.42 16.16 -4.74
C GLU A 47 -8.12 14.84 -5.03
N VAL A 48 -8.67 14.19 -4.03
CA VAL A 48 -9.34 12.90 -4.16
C VAL A 48 -10.78 13.04 -3.70
N ARG A 49 -11.73 12.59 -4.51
CA ARG A 49 -13.16 12.59 -4.18
C ARG A 49 -13.69 11.18 -4.26
N CYS A 50 -14.37 10.73 -3.22
CA CYS A 50 -15.09 9.46 -3.23
C CYS A 50 -16.58 9.69 -3.36
N LEU A 51 -17.15 9.13 -4.42
CA LEU A 51 -18.59 9.08 -4.69
C LEU A 51 -19.07 7.68 -4.31
N TRP A 52 -19.72 7.58 -3.18
CA TRP A 52 -20.32 6.33 -2.71
C TRP A 52 -21.80 6.28 -3.06
N THR A 53 -22.24 5.24 -3.72
CA THR A 53 -23.65 4.99 -4.02
C THR A 53 -24.02 3.56 -3.69
N GLU A 54 -25.27 3.32 -3.36
CA GLU A 54 -25.84 2.00 -3.15
C GLU A 54 -26.74 1.62 -4.31
N GLY A 55 -26.78 0.35 -4.68
CA GLY A 55 -27.66 -0.14 -5.74
C GLY A 55 -27.13 -1.36 -6.47
N GLU A 56 -27.96 -1.96 -7.30
CA GLU A 56 -27.57 -3.10 -8.12
C GLU A 56 -26.47 -2.72 -9.12
N LEU A 57 -25.59 -3.67 -9.38
CA LEU A 57 -24.56 -3.52 -10.40
C LEU A 57 -25.19 -3.81 -11.76
N ASP A 58 -25.19 -2.83 -12.65
CA ASP A 58 -25.57 -3.05 -14.02
C ASP A 58 -24.50 -3.87 -14.74
N ASP A 59 -24.89 -4.78 -15.62
CA ASP A 59 -23.98 -5.62 -16.41
C ASP A 59 -23.03 -4.80 -17.31
N HIS A 60 -23.36 -3.53 -17.54
CA HIS A 60 -22.56 -2.60 -18.33
C HIS A 60 -22.15 -1.41 -17.47
N ALA A 61 -20.87 -1.32 -17.17
CA ALA A 61 -20.30 -0.15 -16.51
C ALA A 61 -20.61 1.12 -17.32
N SER A 62 -21.49 1.96 -16.76
CA SER A 62 -21.81 3.27 -17.36
C SER A 62 -21.02 4.36 -16.66
N PRO A 63 -20.36 5.27 -17.37
CA PRO A 63 -19.67 6.41 -16.76
C PRO A 63 -20.61 7.46 -16.20
N ALA A 64 -21.93 7.24 -16.24
CA ALA A 64 -22.94 8.24 -15.89
C ALA A 64 -22.71 8.87 -14.52
N LEU A 65 -22.32 8.08 -13.50
CA LEU A 65 -22.06 8.60 -12.16
C LEU A 65 -20.85 9.57 -12.14
N LEU A 66 -19.74 9.22 -12.80
CA LEU A 66 -18.59 10.10 -12.89
C LEU A 66 -18.85 11.35 -13.71
N LEU A 67 -19.64 11.22 -14.78
CA LEU A 67 -19.95 12.32 -15.69
C LEU A 67 -21.02 13.26 -15.13
N SER A 68 -21.91 12.77 -14.24
CA SER A 68 -22.92 13.61 -13.58
C SER A 68 -22.32 14.63 -12.63
N GLU A 69 -21.18 14.31 -12.01
CA GLU A 69 -20.51 15.20 -11.03
C GLU A 69 -19.86 16.42 -11.68
N SER A 70 -19.31 16.25 -12.87
CA SER A 70 -18.86 17.37 -13.69
C SER A 70 -18.72 16.95 -15.16
N PRO A 71 -19.04 17.84 -16.11
CA PRO A 71 -18.90 17.51 -17.52
C PRO A 71 -17.42 17.26 -17.88
N PRO A 72 -17.14 16.47 -18.93
CA PRO A 72 -15.79 16.30 -19.46
C PRO A 72 -15.18 17.65 -19.87
N VAL A 73 -13.88 17.79 -19.73
CA VAL A 73 -13.15 19.00 -20.15
C VAL A 73 -13.09 19.10 -21.69
N GLY A 74 -13.31 17.98 -22.39
CA GLY A 74 -13.32 17.90 -23.86
C GLY A 74 -13.96 16.60 -24.34
N PRO A 75 -13.95 16.34 -25.64
CA PRO A 75 -14.44 15.08 -26.17
C PRO A 75 -13.60 13.92 -25.65
N LEU A 76 -14.26 12.88 -25.16
CA LEU A 76 -13.62 11.66 -24.67
C LEU A 76 -13.51 10.65 -25.81
N GLU A 77 -12.32 10.19 -26.09
CA GLU A 77 -12.04 9.15 -27.08
C GLU A 77 -11.87 7.79 -26.40
N ARG A 78 -12.20 6.73 -27.10
CA ARG A 78 -12.03 5.37 -26.60
C ARG A 78 -10.55 4.96 -26.70
N ILE A 79 -9.91 4.73 -25.54
CA ILE A 79 -8.54 4.19 -25.45
C ILE A 79 -8.58 2.66 -25.43
N GLY A 80 -9.59 2.08 -24.80
CA GLY A 80 -9.77 0.65 -24.66
C GLY A 80 -11.19 0.24 -24.35
N LYS A 81 -11.45 -1.04 -24.10
CA LYS A 81 -12.81 -1.54 -23.82
C LYS A 81 -13.49 -0.81 -22.65
N ARG A 82 -12.71 -0.45 -21.63
CA ARG A 82 -13.18 0.17 -20.38
C ARG A 82 -12.45 1.46 -20.04
N MET A 83 -11.81 2.07 -21.02
CA MET A 83 -11.04 3.30 -20.84
C MET A 83 -11.43 4.32 -21.91
N LEU A 84 -11.73 5.53 -21.44
CA LEU A 84 -12.00 6.71 -22.26
C LEU A 84 -11.05 7.82 -21.82
N GLY A 85 -10.62 8.69 -22.70
CA GLY A 85 -9.74 9.80 -22.32
C GLY A 85 -9.72 10.95 -23.29
N SER A 86 -9.20 12.06 -22.83
CA SER A 86 -8.80 13.25 -23.58
C SER A 86 -7.38 13.63 -23.16
N ALA A 87 -6.81 14.71 -23.68
CA ALA A 87 -5.46 15.15 -23.30
C ALA A 87 -5.26 15.30 -21.77
N ASP A 88 -6.30 15.78 -21.07
CA ASP A 88 -6.20 16.13 -19.65
C ASP A 88 -7.05 15.23 -18.72
N GLU A 89 -7.67 14.17 -19.27
CA GLU A 89 -8.60 13.36 -18.51
C GLU A 89 -8.60 11.91 -18.95
N LEU A 90 -8.67 11.00 -17.96
CA LEU A 90 -8.82 9.56 -18.13
C LEU A 90 -10.01 9.06 -17.31
N LEU A 91 -10.92 8.32 -17.93
CA LEU A 91 -11.95 7.52 -17.27
C LEU A 91 -11.60 6.05 -17.40
N TRP A 92 -11.59 5.34 -16.28
CA TRP A 92 -11.35 3.90 -16.24
C TRP A 92 -12.51 3.22 -15.50
N LEU A 93 -13.25 2.39 -16.21
CA LEU A 93 -14.42 1.67 -15.72
C LEU A 93 -14.01 0.28 -15.27
N ASP A 94 -14.45 -0.13 -14.08
CA ASP A 94 -14.09 -1.39 -13.41
C ASP A 94 -12.56 -1.65 -13.38
N PRO A 95 -11.76 -0.75 -12.80
CA PRO A 95 -10.33 -0.95 -12.69
C PRO A 95 -10.04 -2.24 -11.92
N GLN A 96 -9.05 -2.99 -12.41
CA GLN A 96 -8.54 -4.21 -11.76
C GLN A 96 -9.63 -5.24 -11.41
N ARG A 97 -10.68 -5.34 -12.22
CA ARG A 97 -11.83 -6.24 -12.00
C ARG A 97 -12.60 -5.97 -10.70
N MET A 98 -12.45 -4.82 -10.10
CA MET A 98 -13.25 -4.39 -8.95
C MET A 98 -14.60 -3.88 -9.45
N LEU A 99 -15.58 -4.78 -9.48
CA LEU A 99 -16.92 -4.47 -9.96
C LEU A 99 -17.53 -3.30 -9.18
N GLY A 100 -18.13 -2.37 -9.91
CA GLY A 100 -18.75 -1.17 -9.35
C GLY A 100 -17.77 -0.04 -9.01
N LEU A 101 -16.48 -0.23 -9.23
CA LEU A 101 -15.48 0.83 -9.10
C LEU A 101 -15.29 1.53 -10.45
N GLN A 102 -15.30 2.84 -10.43
CA GLN A 102 -14.97 3.69 -11.56
C GLN A 102 -13.96 4.73 -11.11
N LEU A 103 -12.99 5.02 -11.96
CA LEU A 103 -11.96 6.00 -11.68
C LEU A 103 -11.93 7.05 -12.76
N ARG A 104 -11.90 8.31 -12.37
CA ARG A 104 -11.62 9.44 -13.24
C ARG A 104 -10.39 10.16 -12.71
N VAL A 105 -9.43 10.40 -13.56
CA VAL A 105 -8.22 11.14 -13.22
C VAL A 105 -8.15 12.36 -14.14
N ARG A 106 -7.87 13.51 -13.54
CA ARG A 106 -7.75 14.77 -14.26
C ARG A 106 -6.44 15.45 -13.92
N ARG A 107 -5.81 16.00 -14.94
CA ARG A 107 -4.73 16.95 -14.78
C ARG A 107 -5.29 18.30 -14.36
N ARG A 108 -4.73 18.92 -13.33
CA ARG A 108 -5.06 20.28 -12.88
C ARG A 108 -3.89 21.21 -13.20
N GLU A 109 -4.11 22.51 -13.07
CA GLU A 109 -3.02 23.50 -13.15
C GLU A 109 -1.89 23.16 -12.16
N ARG A 110 -2.29 22.72 -10.95
CA ARG A 110 -1.38 22.18 -9.95
C ARG A 110 -1.86 20.80 -9.53
N GLY A 111 -1.01 19.79 -9.73
CA GLY A 111 -1.27 18.43 -9.29
C GLY A 111 -2.36 17.69 -10.08
N TRP A 112 -3.07 16.81 -9.39
CA TRP A 112 -4.00 15.87 -9.98
C TRP A 112 -5.29 15.76 -9.17
N GLU A 113 -6.40 15.52 -9.86
CA GLU A 113 -7.67 15.18 -9.26
C GLU A 113 -8.01 13.72 -9.58
N PHE A 114 -8.38 12.95 -8.55
CA PHE A 114 -8.88 11.58 -8.63
C PHE A 114 -10.33 11.56 -8.15
N ILE A 115 -11.25 11.10 -8.97
CA ILE A 115 -12.63 10.87 -8.59
C ILE A 115 -12.86 9.36 -8.62
N VAL A 116 -13.09 8.80 -7.45
CA VAL A 116 -13.33 7.37 -7.23
C VAL A 116 -14.81 7.18 -6.97
N ALA A 117 -15.55 6.70 -7.96
CA ALA A 117 -16.94 6.34 -7.78
C ALA A 117 -17.08 4.86 -7.49
N TYR A 118 -17.76 4.51 -6.41
CA TYR A 118 -18.00 3.14 -6.03
C TYR A 118 -19.48 2.87 -5.79
N ARG A 119 -20.01 1.88 -6.51
CA ARG A 119 -21.37 1.41 -6.30
C ARG A 119 -21.33 0.19 -5.39
N TYR A 120 -21.76 0.38 -4.14
CA TYR A 120 -21.85 -0.67 -3.15
C TYR A 120 -23.05 -1.57 -3.41
N HIS A 121 -22.77 -2.86 -3.53
CA HIS A 121 -23.79 -3.90 -3.68
C HIS A 121 -23.36 -5.17 -2.92
N PRO A 122 -23.94 -5.42 -1.74
CA PRO A 122 -23.66 -6.64 -0.99
C PRO A 122 -24.43 -7.80 -1.60
N GLY A 123 -24.02 -8.42 -2.65
CA GLY A 123 -24.74 -9.51 -3.29
C GLY A 123 -25.42 -10.51 -2.30
N ALA A 124 -26.28 -11.38 -2.76
CA ALA A 124 -27.10 -12.25 -1.91
C ALA A 124 -26.30 -12.98 -0.80
N LYS A 125 -25.06 -13.33 -1.09
CA LYS A 125 -24.12 -14.00 -0.16
C LYS A 125 -23.77 -13.16 1.06
N HIS A 126 -23.77 -11.84 0.96
CA HIS A 126 -23.30 -10.92 2.02
C HIS A 126 -24.42 -10.05 2.59
N ARG A 127 -25.69 -10.38 2.34
CA ARG A 127 -26.81 -9.60 2.88
C ARG A 127 -26.93 -9.70 4.40
N HIS A 128 -26.52 -10.83 4.99
CA HIS A 128 -26.60 -11.08 6.42
C HIS A 128 -25.44 -10.42 7.20
N ASP A 129 -24.36 -10.06 6.52
CA ASP A 129 -23.17 -9.41 7.08
C ASP A 129 -22.78 -8.18 6.25
N ALA A 130 -23.80 -7.39 5.86
CA ALA A 130 -23.62 -6.24 4.98
C ALA A 130 -22.66 -5.19 5.54
N GLN A 131 -22.67 -4.95 6.86
CA GLN A 131 -21.79 -3.99 7.52
C GLN A 131 -20.32 -4.42 7.46
N GLU A 132 -20.05 -5.70 7.72
CA GLU A 132 -18.71 -6.27 7.63
C GLU A 132 -18.21 -6.28 6.19
N TYR A 133 -19.10 -6.53 5.24
CA TYR A 133 -18.80 -6.47 3.81
C TYR A 133 -18.50 -5.05 3.36
N GLU A 134 -19.26 -4.06 3.85
CA GLU A 134 -19.01 -2.64 3.61
C GLU A 134 -17.63 -2.22 4.15
N TYR A 135 -17.32 -2.58 5.39
CA TYR A 135 -16.02 -2.33 6.00
C TYR A 135 -14.87 -2.93 5.19
N LYS A 136 -15.04 -4.16 4.67
CA LYS A 136 -14.07 -4.78 3.75
C LYS A 136 -13.87 -3.95 2.48
N LYS A 137 -14.94 -3.29 1.98
CA LYS A 137 -14.84 -2.42 0.80
C LYS A 137 -14.09 -1.14 1.11
N PHE A 138 -14.28 -0.55 2.28
CA PHE A 138 -13.48 0.60 2.72
C PHE A 138 -11.99 0.26 2.71
N PHE A 139 -11.63 -0.91 3.26
CA PHE A 139 -10.24 -1.39 3.22
C PHE A 139 -9.69 -1.47 1.79
N SER A 140 -10.45 -2.04 0.86
CA SER A 140 -10.03 -2.15 -0.55
C SER A 140 -9.94 -0.79 -1.25
N LEU A 141 -10.81 0.17 -0.89
CA LEU A 141 -10.83 1.51 -1.48
C LEU A 141 -9.67 2.39 -1.02
N MET A 142 -9.06 2.11 0.15
CA MET A 142 -7.88 2.86 0.62
C MET A 142 -6.78 2.94 -0.44
N SER A 143 -6.59 1.85 -1.20
CA SER A 143 -5.62 1.82 -2.29
C SER A 143 -5.89 2.90 -3.33
N TYR A 144 -7.15 3.06 -3.76
CA TYR A 144 -7.53 4.04 -4.79
C TYR A 144 -7.70 5.46 -4.26
N LEU A 145 -8.05 5.60 -2.98
CA LEU A 145 -8.31 6.91 -2.37
C LEU A 145 -7.04 7.59 -1.87
N VAL A 146 -6.07 6.81 -1.39
CA VAL A 146 -4.88 7.35 -0.73
C VAL A 146 -3.60 6.76 -1.31
N HIS A 147 -3.43 5.43 -1.22
CA HIS A 147 -2.14 4.81 -1.44
C HIS A 147 -1.67 4.93 -2.89
N TYR A 148 -2.45 4.49 -3.87
CA TYR A 148 -2.06 4.50 -5.27
C TYR A 148 -1.87 5.91 -5.83
N PRO A 149 -2.74 6.91 -5.57
CA PRO A 149 -2.48 8.29 -5.96
C PRO A 149 -1.16 8.84 -5.41
N VAL A 150 -0.88 8.60 -4.11
CA VAL A 150 0.36 9.05 -3.45
C VAL A 150 1.57 8.33 -4.04
N PHE A 151 1.53 7.01 -4.20
CA PHE A 151 2.64 6.23 -4.76
C PHE A 151 2.95 6.63 -6.19
N TRP A 152 1.93 6.78 -7.02
CA TRP A 152 2.08 7.22 -8.40
C TRP A 152 2.65 8.64 -8.50
N HIS A 153 2.21 9.56 -7.64
CA HIS A 153 2.77 10.90 -7.56
C HIS A 153 4.26 10.87 -7.17
N LEU A 154 4.62 10.10 -6.14
CA LEU A 154 6.01 9.94 -5.69
C LEU A 154 6.89 9.28 -6.76
N GLU A 155 6.38 8.26 -7.45
CA GLU A 155 7.11 7.58 -8.51
C GLU A 155 7.43 8.53 -9.68
N ARG A 156 6.46 9.36 -10.08
CA ARG A 156 6.63 10.31 -11.19
C ARG A 156 7.49 11.51 -10.83
N THR A 157 7.34 12.06 -9.64
CA THR A 157 7.98 13.33 -9.24
C THR A 157 9.31 13.15 -8.54
N ARG A 158 9.49 12.05 -7.83
CA ARG A 158 10.68 11.80 -6.98
C ARG A 158 11.38 10.49 -7.27
N GLY A 159 10.83 9.63 -8.15
CA GLY A 159 11.44 8.36 -8.55
C GLY A 159 11.34 7.23 -7.51
N PHE A 160 10.47 7.36 -6.50
CA PHE A 160 10.23 6.30 -5.53
C PHE A 160 9.45 5.15 -6.16
N VAL A 161 9.84 3.94 -5.85
CA VAL A 161 9.22 2.70 -6.33
C VAL A 161 8.65 1.91 -5.16
N LEU A 162 7.46 1.36 -5.33
CA LEU A 162 6.81 0.50 -4.34
C LEU A 162 7.49 -0.88 -4.31
N VAL A 163 7.78 -1.36 -3.11
CA VAL A 163 8.33 -2.71 -2.87
C VAL A 163 7.57 -3.40 -1.73
N HIS A 164 7.43 -4.73 -1.85
CA HIS A 164 6.82 -5.56 -0.81
C HIS A 164 7.85 -5.98 0.21
N ALA A 165 8.07 -5.12 1.16
CA ALA A 165 8.97 -5.35 2.29
C ALA A 165 8.47 -4.63 3.54
N ALA A 166 8.61 -5.31 4.68
CA ALA A 166 8.58 -4.63 5.96
C ALA A 166 9.82 -3.75 6.10
N ALA A 167 9.71 -2.61 6.75
CA ALA A 167 10.82 -1.70 7.03
C ALA A 167 10.90 -1.39 8.52
N LEU A 168 12.06 -1.64 9.10
CA LEU A 168 12.38 -1.31 10.47
C LEU A 168 13.52 -0.29 10.50
N GLY A 169 13.29 0.85 11.13
CA GLY A 169 14.33 1.85 11.38
C GLY A 169 15.28 1.40 12.48
N THR A 170 16.55 1.67 12.29
CA THR A 170 17.59 1.54 13.32
C THR A 170 18.42 2.81 13.38
N GLY A 171 19.25 3.00 14.42
CA GLY A 171 20.20 4.12 14.47
C GLY A 171 21.18 4.19 13.29
N MET A 172 21.26 3.12 12.46
CA MET A 172 22.18 3.01 11.31
C MET A 172 21.46 2.90 9.96
N GLY A 173 20.12 3.02 9.91
CA GLY A 173 19.31 2.94 8.69
C GLY A 173 18.22 1.88 8.73
N ALA A 174 17.61 1.58 7.58
CA ALA A 174 16.51 0.64 7.47
C ALA A 174 17.00 -0.80 7.34
N VAL A 175 16.40 -1.69 8.12
CA VAL A 175 16.40 -3.13 7.90
C VAL A 175 15.10 -3.50 7.18
N LEU A 176 15.23 -4.05 5.98
CA LEU A 176 14.12 -4.49 5.17
C LEU A 176 13.94 -6.01 5.27
N VAL A 177 12.70 -6.45 5.41
CA VAL A 177 12.33 -7.88 5.34
C VAL A 177 11.40 -8.05 4.16
N GLY A 178 11.95 -8.46 3.01
CA GLY A 178 11.21 -8.79 1.79
C GLY A 178 10.69 -10.23 1.82
N GLY A 179 9.98 -10.66 0.78
CA GLY A 179 9.58 -12.06 0.64
C GLY A 179 8.11 -12.25 0.29
N LEU A 180 7.77 -13.49 -0.03
CA LEU A 180 6.41 -13.89 -0.40
C LEU A 180 5.43 -13.82 0.77
N GLY A 181 4.13 -13.79 0.47
CA GLY A 181 3.11 -13.95 1.48
C GLY A 181 3.23 -15.29 2.22
N GLY A 182 3.03 -15.29 3.55
CA GLY A 182 3.02 -16.52 4.36
C GLY A 182 4.39 -17.02 4.85
N VAL A 183 5.51 -16.40 4.46
CA VAL A 183 6.85 -16.79 4.93
C VAL A 183 7.21 -16.26 6.33
N GLY A 184 6.27 -15.63 7.02
CA GLY A 184 6.48 -15.13 8.39
C GLY A 184 7.04 -13.71 8.49
N LYS A 185 7.03 -12.91 7.42
CA LYS A 185 7.50 -11.50 7.45
C LYS A 185 6.89 -10.69 8.60
N THR A 186 5.56 -10.72 8.71
CA THR A 186 4.81 -10.01 9.76
C THR A 186 5.29 -10.42 11.14
N THR A 187 5.39 -11.72 11.39
CA THR A 187 5.85 -12.25 12.68
C THR A 187 7.28 -11.86 12.97
N LEU A 188 8.17 -11.96 11.98
CA LEU A 188 9.59 -11.60 12.13
C LEU A 188 9.76 -10.09 12.35
N SER A 189 9.11 -9.24 11.55
CA SER A 189 9.22 -7.78 11.69
C SER A 189 8.64 -7.28 13.02
N MET A 190 7.52 -7.86 13.46
CA MET A 190 6.94 -7.56 14.78
C MET A 190 7.85 -8.02 15.94
N ALA A 191 8.49 -9.17 15.80
CA ALA A 191 9.43 -9.65 16.81
C ALA A 191 10.73 -8.82 16.86
N LEU A 192 11.25 -8.40 15.70
CA LEU A 192 12.39 -7.49 15.60
C LEU A 192 12.06 -6.11 16.19
N SER A 193 10.86 -5.58 15.99
CA SER A 193 10.47 -4.28 16.54
C SER A 193 10.44 -4.22 18.08
N ARG A 194 10.46 -5.37 18.74
CA ARG A 194 10.58 -5.49 20.19
C ARG A 194 12.02 -5.47 20.67
N GLN A 195 12.99 -5.56 19.77
CA GLN A 195 14.40 -5.51 20.11
C GLN A 195 14.86 -4.07 20.34
N PRO A 196 15.75 -3.82 21.29
CA PRO A 196 16.32 -2.49 21.50
C PRO A 196 16.91 -1.91 20.21
N GLY A 197 16.63 -0.65 19.94
CA GLY A 197 17.16 0.05 18.78
C GLY A 197 16.42 -0.19 17.44
N PHE A 198 15.33 -0.96 17.45
CA PHE A 198 14.47 -1.15 16.28
C PHE A 198 13.14 -0.39 16.42
N THR A 199 12.75 0.29 15.38
CA THR A 199 11.43 0.95 15.25
C THR A 199 10.72 0.40 14.03
N LEU A 200 9.51 -0.13 14.19
CA LEU A 200 8.72 -0.61 13.06
C LEU A 200 8.11 0.58 12.32
N GLY A 201 8.47 0.75 11.06
CA GLY A 201 7.88 1.74 10.17
C GLY A 201 6.79 1.16 9.29
N ALA A 202 7.05 0.01 8.67
CA ALA A 202 6.08 -0.68 7.82
C ALA A 202 6.17 -2.19 7.99
N GLU A 203 5.04 -2.89 7.88
CA GLU A 203 5.01 -4.36 7.94
C GLU A 203 4.94 -5.00 6.55
N ASN A 204 4.34 -4.32 5.58
CA ASN A 204 3.94 -4.92 4.32
C ASN A 204 4.56 -4.21 3.10
N LEU A 205 4.43 -2.89 3.03
CA LEU A 205 4.82 -2.09 1.87
C LEU A 205 5.80 -0.99 2.26
N SER A 206 6.75 -0.74 1.40
CA SER A 206 7.69 0.38 1.53
C SER A 206 7.92 1.02 0.16
N LEU A 207 8.31 2.29 0.17
CA LEU A 207 8.72 3.01 -1.03
C LEU A 207 10.23 3.24 -0.97
N THR A 208 10.91 3.17 -2.12
CA THR A 208 12.35 3.44 -2.19
C THR A 208 12.74 4.09 -3.51
N ASP A 209 13.73 4.97 -3.47
CA ASP A 209 14.43 5.48 -4.65
C ASP A 209 15.80 4.79 -4.85
N GLY A 210 16.07 3.74 -4.04
CA GLY A 210 17.32 3.01 -4.00
C GLY A 210 18.36 3.59 -3.03
N ALA A 211 18.19 4.83 -2.59
CA ALA A 211 19.05 5.47 -1.57
C ALA A 211 18.34 5.70 -0.25
N THR A 212 17.02 5.76 -0.30
CA THR A 212 16.12 6.06 0.81
C THR A 212 15.00 5.03 0.87
N VAL A 213 14.51 4.77 2.06
CA VAL A 213 13.34 3.92 2.34
C VAL A 213 12.30 4.76 3.07
N LEU A 214 11.08 4.78 2.56
CA LEU A 214 9.91 5.41 3.17
C LEU A 214 8.92 4.31 3.55
N PRO A 215 8.60 4.11 4.83
CA PRO A 215 7.63 3.10 5.25
C PRO A 215 6.21 3.49 4.84
N VAL A 216 5.42 2.55 4.36
CA VAL A 216 3.98 2.75 4.15
C VAL A 216 3.25 2.35 5.42
N HIS A 217 2.70 3.34 6.12
CA HIS A 217 1.98 3.10 7.35
C HIS A 217 0.56 2.58 7.07
N GLU A 218 0.34 1.32 7.39
CA GLU A 218 -0.95 0.65 7.35
C GLU A 218 -1.20 -0.09 8.66
N PRO A 219 -2.46 -0.34 9.06
CA PRO A 219 -2.76 -1.22 10.18
C PRO A 219 -2.25 -2.64 9.89
N ILE A 220 -1.46 -3.18 10.80
CA ILE A 220 -0.92 -4.54 10.68
C ILE A 220 -2.01 -5.55 10.96
N ARG A 221 -2.15 -6.53 10.07
CA ARG A 221 -3.17 -7.58 10.13
C ARG A 221 -2.57 -8.85 10.70
N LEU A 222 -2.85 -9.14 11.94
CA LEU A 222 -2.35 -10.32 12.66
C LEU A 222 -3.41 -11.43 12.66
N ASP A 223 -3.04 -12.61 12.20
CA ASP A 223 -3.85 -13.81 12.34
C ASP A 223 -3.58 -14.51 13.69
N PRO A 224 -4.44 -15.45 14.13
CA PRO A 224 -4.29 -16.13 15.41
C PRO A 224 -2.94 -16.82 15.58
N ARG A 225 -2.39 -17.39 14.50
CA ARG A 225 -1.09 -18.06 14.55
C ARG A 225 0.06 -17.07 14.77
N SER A 226 -0.01 -15.91 14.12
CA SER A 226 0.97 -14.84 14.35
C SER A 226 0.92 -14.34 15.79
N LEU A 227 -0.29 -14.22 16.37
CA LEU A 227 -0.47 -13.83 17.77
C LEU A 227 0.08 -14.89 18.73
N GLU A 228 -0.15 -16.17 18.46
CA GLU A 228 0.42 -17.26 19.23
C GLU A 228 1.97 -17.20 19.27
N LEU A 229 2.59 -16.99 18.10
CA LEU A 229 4.05 -16.91 17.98
C LEU A 229 4.66 -15.65 18.60
N LEU A 230 3.92 -14.53 18.58
CA LEU A 230 4.35 -13.25 19.14
C LEU A 230 4.08 -13.14 20.65
N GLY A 231 3.19 -13.99 21.19
CA GLY A 231 2.73 -13.92 22.56
C GLY A 231 1.88 -12.69 22.85
N GLU A 232 1.83 -12.26 24.13
CA GLU A 232 0.97 -11.16 24.55
C GLU A 232 1.22 -9.86 23.78
N MET A 233 0.15 -9.30 23.22
CA MET A 233 0.15 -8.00 22.54
C MET A 233 -0.99 -7.12 23.06
N ARG A 234 -0.68 -5.86 23.33
CA ARG A 234 -1.66 -4.85 23.75
C ARG A 234 -2.08 -3.97 22.54
N GLY A 235 -3.28 -3.39 22.61
CA GLY A 235 -3.76 -2.45 21.59
C GLY A 235 -4.27 -3.13 20.30
N LEU A 236 -4.60 -4.41 20.37
CA LEU A 236 -5.23 -5.12 19.27
C LEU A 236 -6.72 -4.77 19.20
N THR A 237 -7.22 -4.55 17.98
CA THR A 237 -8.64 -4.41 17.68
C THR A 237 -9.08 -5.50 16.72
N PRO A 238 -10.27 -6.12 16.92
CA PRO A 238 -10.78 -7.11 15.98
C PRO A 238 -10.98 -6.48 14.59
N MET A 239 -10.56 -7.16 13.54
CA MET A 239 -10.85 -6.73 12.18
C MET A 239 -12.27 -7.14 11.81
N ARG A 240 -13.09 -6.18 11.38
CA ARG A 240 -14.47 -6.43 10.95
C ARG A 240 -14.46 -6.99 9.54
N PHE A 241 -14.70 -8.28 9.40
CA PHE A 241 -14.83 -8.93 8.10
C PHE A 241 -16.07 -9.83 8.08
N PRO A 242 -16.65 -10.07 6.88
CA PRO A 242 -17.74 -11.01 6.71
C PRO A 242 -17.43 -12.38 7.31
N SER A 243 -18.43 -13.02 7.86
CA SER A 243 -18.33 -14.38 8.38
C SER A 243 -17.76 -15.35 7.33
N GLY A 244 -16.94 -16.31 7.77
CA GLY A 244 -16.26 -17.27 6.90
C GLY A 244 -14.91 -16.80 6.33
N LEU A 245 -14.48 -15.55 6.59
CA LEU A 245 -13.08 -15.14 6.41
C LEU A 245 -12.27 -15.46 7.66
N LYS A 246 -10.97 -15.62 7.51
CA LYS A 246 -10.07 -15.84 8.65
C LYS A 246 -10.14 -14.66 9.61
N GLU A 247 -10.35 -14.96 10.88
CA GLU A 247 -10.26 -13.98 11.95
C GLU A 247 -8.90 -13.30 11.92
N LYS A 248 -8.89 -11.97 12.07
CA LYS A 248 -7.69 -11.15 12.16
C LYS A 248 -7.88 -10.05 13.17
N HIS A 249 -6.75 -9.59 13.71
CA HIS A 249 -6.67 -8.43 14.57
C HIS A 249 -5.82 -7.36 13.91
N LEU A 250 -6.19 -6.10 14.12
CA LEU A 250 -5.43 -4.95 13.69
C LEU A 250 -4.53 -4.46 14.82
N PHE A 251 -3.30 -4.16 14.47
CA PHE A 251 -2.36 -3.44 15.33
C PHE A 251 -1.94 -2.16 14.61
N HIS A 252 -2.20 -1.02 15.25
CA HIS A 252 -1.83 0.28 14.70
C HIS A 252 -0.43 0.66 15.16
N VAL A 253 0.49 0.76 14.21
CA VAL A 253 1.82 1.35 14.45
C VAL A 253 1.64 2.84 14.63
N ARG A 254 2.15 3.39 15.71
CA ARG A 254 2.30 4.84 15.83
C ARG A 254 3.63 5.20 15.17
N PRO A 255 3.63 6.08 14.15
CA PRO A 255 4.88 6.62 13.65
C PRO A 255 5.65 7.23 14.82
N ALA A 256 6.92 6.99 14.91
CA ALA A 256 7.76 7.80 15.76
C ALA A 256 7.69 9.25 15.23
N ASP A 257 7.64 10.25 16.13
CA ASP A 257 7.58 11.67 15.78
C ASP A 257 8.75 12.14 14.86
N SER A 258 9.62 11.24 14.51
CA SER A 258 10.82 11.41 13.70
C SER A 258 11.12 10.22 12.79
N ASP A 259 10.15 9.73 12.00
CA ASP A 259 10.48 8.79 10.92
C ASP A 259 11.13 9.56 9.74
N PRO A 260 12.46 9.83 9.79
CA PRO A 260 13.14 10.37 8.63
C PRO A 260 13.16 9.32 7.54
N PRO A 261 13.32 9.70 6.28
CA PRO A 261 13.67 8.74 5.27
C PRO A 261 14.95 8.00 5.68
N TRP A 262 14.89 6.68 5.77
CA TRP A 262 16.01 5.87 6.22
C TRP A 262 16.91 5.47 5.05
N ALA A 263 18.23 5.52 5.23
CA ALA A 263 19.15 4.88 4.30
C ALA A 263 19.01 3.33 4.41
N PRO A 264 19.04 2.58 3.30
CA PRO A 264 18.97 1.12 3.38
C PRO A 264 20.24 0.55 4.03
N ARG A 265 20.09 -0.23 5.10
CA ARG A 265 21.19 -0.91 5.82
C ARG A 265 21.27 -2.38 5.43
N ALA A 266 20.15 -3.11 5.51
CA ALA A 266 20.11 -4.52 5.21
C ALA A 266 18.79 -4.93 4.54
N LEU A 267 18.83 -5.97 3.71
CA LEU A 267 17.68 -6.62 3.10
C LEU A 267 17.74 -8.12 3.37
N TYR A 268 16.74 -8.64 4.07
CA TYR A 268 16.56 -10.06 4.31
C TYR A 268 15.46 -10.61 3.41
N LEU A 269 15.72 -11.76 2.79
CA LEU A 269 14.77 -12.49 1.95
C LEU A 269 14.44 -13.84 2.62
N PRO A 270 13.48 -13.86 3.57
CA PRO A 270 13.13 -15.09 4.31
C PRO A 270 12.39 -16.09 3.43
N HIS A 271 12.66 -17.37 3.69
CA HIS A 271 11.94 -18.50 3.15
C HIS A 271 12.00 -19.68 4.14
N PHE A 272 11.04 -20.59 4.08
CA PHE A 272 11.06 -21.77 4.93
C PHE A 272 12.12 -22.78 4.47
N SER A 273 13.08 -23.06 5.32
CA SER A 273 14.14 -24.03 5.12
C SER A 273 14.84 -24.31 6.44
N GLU A 274 15.89 -25.12 6.41
CA GLU A 274 16.84 -25.20 7.53
C GLU A 274 17.39 -23.82 7.87
N ARG A 275 17.57 -23.57 9.15
CA ARG A 275 18.07 -22.32 9.70
C ARG A 275 19.44 -21.96 9.14
N ARG A 276 19.54 -20.84 8.43
CA ARG A 276 20.80 -20.32 7.88
C ARG A 276 20.67 -18.83 7.52
N VAL A 277 21.78 -18.15 7.54
CA VAL A 277 21.93 -16.80 6.96
C VAL A 277 23.05 -16.85 5.93
N THR A 278 22.73 -16.54 4.68
CA THR A 278 23.70 -16.55 3.59
C THR A 278 23.77 -15.18 2.95
N ARG A 279 24.95 -14.62 2.84
CA ARG A 279 25.17 -13.34 2.13
C ARG A 279 24.87 -13.51 0.64
N LEU A 280 24.08 -12.62 0.09
CA LEU A 280 23.81 -12.55 -1.34
C LEU A 280 24.64 -11.46 -2.00
N SER A 281 25.03 -11.67 -3.24
CA SER A 281 25.52 -10.59 -4.08
C SER A 281 24.39 -9.60 -4.38
N PRO A 282 24.67 -8.31 -4.63
CA PRO A 282 23.65 -7.34 -4.99
C PRO A 282 22.79 -7.74 -6.19
N GLY A 283 23.38 -8.38 -7.21
CA GLY A 283 22.68 -8.85 -8.39
C GLY A 283 21.65 -9.97 -8.07
N GLU A 284 22.10 -11.01 -7.35
CA GLU A 284 21.21 -12.11 -6.92
C GLU A 284 20.07 -11.60 -6.02
N ALA A 285 20.37 -10.67 -5.11
CA ALA A 285 19.37 -10.08 -4.24
C ALA A 285 18.34 -9.27 -5.05
N ALA A 286 18.80 -8.49 -6.04
CA ALA A 286 17.91 -7.72 -6.91
C ALA A 286 16.98 -8.63 -7.72
N GLU A 287 17.50 -9.67 -8.36
CA GLU A 287 16.72 -10.64 -9.14
C GLU A 287 15.65 -11.31 -8.29
N ARG A 288 16.04 -11.87 -7.13
CA ARG A 288 15.11 -12.53 -6.20
C ARG A 288 14.07 -11.58 -5.66
N PHE A 289 14.47 -10.39 -5.23
CA PHE A 289 13.54 -9.41 -4.67
C PHE A 289 12.55 -8.89 -5.73
N MET A 290 12.98 -8.63 -6.95
CA MET A 290 12.09 -8.28 -8.07
C MET A 290 11.12 -9.42 -8.40
N ALA A 291 11.57 -10.67 -8.41
CA ALA A 291 10.70 -11.83 -8.62
C ALA A 291 9.61 -11.93 -7.53
N MET A 292 10.00 -11.75 -6.26
CA MET A 292 9.06 -11.75 -5.14
C MET A 292 8.03 -10.61 -5.23
N ASN A 293 8.46 -9.40 -5.61
CA ASN A 293 7.55 -8.28 -5.82
C ASN A 293 6.51 -8.54 -6.91
N ARG A 294 6.91 -9.17 -8.03
CA ARG A 294 5.99 -9.54 -9.12
C ARG A 294 4.96 -10.61 -8.73
N LEU A 295 5.25 -11.42 -7.72
CA LEU A 295 4.35 -12.44 -7.20
C LEU A 295 3.42 -11.91 -6.09
N THR A 296 3.56 -10.64 -5.72
CA THR A 296 2.78 -10.03 -4.66
C THR A 296 1.67 -9.18 -5.24
N LEU A 297 0.42 -9.51 -4.91
CA LEU A 297 -0.76 -8.86 -5.46
C LEU A 297 -0.80 -7.36 -5.20
N GLU A 298 -0.40 -6.91 -4.01
CA GLU A 298 -0.41 -5.49 -3.64
C GLU A 298 0.51 -4.64 -4.53
N VAL A 299 1.66 -5.17 -4.90
CA VAL A 299 2.60 -4.49 -5.82
C VAL A 299 2.10 -4.61 -7.26
N ASP A 300 1.60 -5.78 -7.66
CA ASP A 300 1.07 -6.02 -8.99
C ASP A 300 -0.13 -5.14 -9.28
N ASP A 301 -1.07 -5.04 -8.35
CA ASP A 301 -2.25 -4.18 -8.43
C ASP A 301 -1.86 -2.69 -8.57
N TYR A 302 -0.85 -2.22 -7.81
CA TYR A 302 -0.33 -0.87 -7.98
C TYR A 302 0.33 -0.67 -9.35
N VAL A 303 1.13 -1.63 -9.80
CA VAL A 303 1.78 -1.55 -11.13
C VAL A 303 0.74 -1.49 -12.25
N TRP A 304 -0.35 -2.23 -12.12
CA TRP A 304 -1.50 -2.15 -13.05
C TRP A 304 -2.12 -0.75 -13.04
N PHE A 305 -2.40 -0.20 -11.85
CA PHE A 305 -2.95 1.15 -11.71
C PHE A 305 -2.02 2.19 -12.34
N ALA A 306 -0.76 2.19 -11.98
CA ALA A 306 0.24 3.13 -12.50
C ALA A 306 0.39 2.99 -14.02
N SER A 307 0.43 1.76 -14.55
CA SER A 307 0.57 1.50 -15.98
C SER A 307 -0.62 2.02 -16.78
N ALA A 308 -1.84 1.95 -16.25
CA ALA A 308 -3.01 2.52 -16.90
C ALA A 308 -2.91 4.05 -17.04
N LEU A 309 -2.42 4.73 -15.99
CA LEU A 309 -2.17 6.17 -16.03
C LEU A 309 -0.99 6.53 -16.94
N ASP A 310 0.06 5.72 -16.93
CA ASP A 310 1.25 5.93 -17.77
C ASP A 310 0.99 5.67 -19.24
N LEU A 311 0.04 4.78 -19.58
CA LEU A 311 -0.43 4.61 -20.95
C LEU A 311 -1.05 5.91 -21.50
N HIS A 312 -1.77 6.63 -20.65
CA HIS A 312 -2.44 7.88 -21.03
C HIS A 312 -1.51 9.09 -20.92
N TRP A 313 -0.72 9.19 -19.86
CA TRP A 313 0.29 10.23 -19.64
C TRP A 313 1.68 9.61 -19.52
N PRO A 314 2.33 9.28 -20.65
CA PRO A 314 3.59 8.57 -20.62
C PRO A 314 4.68 9.29 -19.81
N SER A 315 5.42 8.52 -19.01
CA SER A 315 6.63 8.96 -18.34
C SER A 315 7.81 8.13 -18.86
N PRO A 316 8.67 8.69 -19.71
CA PRO A 316 9.77 7.93 -20.33
C PRO A 316 10.67 7.27 -19.29
N GLY A 317 11.03 6.01 -19.51
CA GLY A 317 11.97 5.27 -18.68
C GLY A 317 11.42 4.74 -17.34
N LEU A 318 10.12 4.86 -17.06
CA LEU A 318 9.54 4.46 -15.77
C LEU A 318 9.77 2.96 -15.46
N THR A 319 9.51 2.08 -16.42
CA THR A 319 9.74 0.63 -16.24
C THR A 319 11.20 0.30 -15.97
N ALA A 320 12.12 0.90 -16.72
CA ALA A 320 13.55 0.72 -16.50
C ALA A 320 13.99 1.28 -15.13
N ARG A 321 13.38 2.38 -14.69
CA ARG A 321 13.62 2.96 -13.36
C ARG A 321 13.26 2.01 -12.22
N ARG A 322 12.13 1.31 -12.30
CA ARG A 322 11.74 0.33 -11.28
C ARG A 322 12.82 -0.72 -11.06
N THR A 323 13.39 -1.25 -12.12
CA THR A 323 14.50 -2.20 -12.03
C THR A 323 15.76 -1.54 -11.46
N SER A 324 16.18 -0.39 -11.99
CA SER A 324 17.40 0.29 -11.55
C SER A 324 17.35 0.76 -10.09
N VAL A 325 16.17 1.11 -9.57
CA VAL A 325 15.98 1.48 -8.17
C VAL A 325 16.19 0.27 -7.25
N VAL A 326 15.62 -0.90 -7.59
CA VAL A 326 15.85 -2.13 -6.80
C VAL A 326 17.32 -2.55 -6.83
N GLU A 327 17.98 -2.47 -7.98
CA GLU A 327 19.42 -2.70 -8.09
C GLU A 327 20.26 -1.69 -7.26
N ALA A 328 19.85 -0.43 -7.23
CA ALA A 328 20.50 0.59 -6.40
C ALA A 328 20.32 0.32 -4.91
N LEU A 329 19.12 -0.13 -4.50
CA LEU A 329 18.83 -0.54 -3.13
C LEU A 329 19.74 -1.70 -2.71
N THR A 330 19.83 -2.76 -3.52
CA THR A 330 20.60 -3.97 -3.17
C THR A 330 22.11 -3.73 -3.20
N ARG A 331 22.60 -2.76 -3.98
CA ARG A 331 24.02 -2.32 -3.92
C ARG A 331 24.36 -1.58 -2.64
N ARG A 332 23.41 -0.91 -2.00
CA ARG A 332 23.62 -0.14 -0.78
C ARG A 332 23.37 -0.96 0.49
N ALA A 333 22.39 -1.86 0.44
CA ALA A 333 22.05 -2.72 1.56
C ALA A 333 22.94 -3.97 1.63
N ALA A 334 23.20 -4.43 2.83
CA ALA A 334 23.68 -5.78 3.06
C ALA A 334 22.56 -6.77 2.77
N CYS A 335 22.70 -7.64 1.77
CA CYS A 335 21.63 -8.54 1.34
C CYS A 335 21.84 -9.98 1.84
N PHE A 336 20.77 -10.60 2.33
CA PHE A 336 20.83 -11.94 2.92
C PHE A 336 19.66 -12.82 2.47
N ASP A 337 19.98 -14.06 2.15
CA ASP A 337 19.03 -15.17 2.09
C ASP A 337 18.85 -15.69 3.53
N LEU A 338 17.61 -15.69 4.03
CA LEU A 338 17.29 -16.07 5.40
C LEU A 338 16.45 -17.35 5.42
N GLY A 339 17.10 -18.48 5.68
CA GLY A 339 16.40 -19.73 5.94
C GLY A 339 15.77 -19.71 7.33
N VAL A 340 14.46 -19.81 7.39
CA VAL A 340 13.67 -19.84 8.62
C VAL A 340 13.16 -21.25 8.86
N ASP A 341 13.59 -21.86 9.95
CA ASP A 341 13.04 -23.12 10.43
C ASP A 341 11.80 -22.86 11.29
N PRO A 342 10.60 -23.24 10.84
CA PRO A 342 9.39 -23.03 11.61
C PRO A 342 9.37 -23.70 12.98
N THR A 343 10.19 -24.76 13.17
CA THR A 343 10.25 -25.51 14.43
C THR A 343 11.16 -24.85 15.46
N ALA A 344 12.14 -24.05 15.00
CA ALA A 344 13.05 -23.31 15.88
C ALA A 344 12.42 -22.06 16.52
N GLY A 345 11.27 -21.64 16.03
CA GLY A 345 10.52 -20.49 16.53
C GLY A 345 11.07 -19.13 16.06
N VAL A 346 10.28 -18.07 16.28
CA VAL A 346 10.60 -16.72 15.81
C VAL A 346 11.85 -16.12 16.47
N ALA A 347 12.11 -16.48 17.72
CA ALA A 347 13.29 -15.99 18.46
C ALA A 347 14.61 -16.41 17.80
N ALA A 348 14.66 -17.59 17.18
CA ALA A 348 15.83 -18.06 16.45
C ALA A 348 16.07 -17.22 15.19
N ALA A 349 15.02 -16.91 14.42
CA ALA A 349 15.13 -16.04 13.25
C ALA A 349 15.53 -14.60 13.62
N VAL A 350 15.03 -14.08 14.74
CA VAL A 350 15.46 -12.77 15.28
C VAL A 350 16.95 -12.80 15.62
N ALA A 351 17.43 -13.83 16.31
CA ALA A 351 18.86 -13.98 16.64
C ALA A 351 19.74 -14.03 15.40
N ASP A 352 19.30 -14.71 14.33
CA ASP A 352 20.01 -14.79 13.06
C ASP A 352 20.11 -13.41 12.36
N VAL A 353 19.03 -12.63 12.38
CA VAL A 353 19.05 -11.27 11.85
C VAL A 353 19.99 -10.39 12.65
N LEU A 354 19.90 -10.42 13.99
CA LEU A 354 20.75 -9.60 14.87
C LEU A 354 22.23 -9.95 14.68
N GLY A 355 22.58 -11.23 14.71
CA GLY A 355 23.98 -11.69 14.55
C GLY A 355 24.59 -11.42 13.17
N SER A 356 23.78 -11.13 12.14
CA SER A 356 24.27 -10.79 10.81
C SER A 356 24.33 -9.28 10.53
N LEU A 357 23.82 -8.45 11.44
CA LEU A 357 23.86 -6.98 11.35
C LEU A 357 25.15 -6.39 11.97
N ASP A 358 25.82 -7.14 12.82
CA ASP A 358 27.11 -6.78 13.42
C ASP A 358 28.25 -6.97 12.39
#